data_c2804be772c701c4b179d324d263b774
#
_entry.id   c2804be772c701c4b179d324d263b774
#
_cell.length_a   1.000
_cell.length_b   1.000
_cell.length_c   1.000
_cell.angle_alpha   90.00
_cell.angle_beta   90.00
_cell.angle_gamma   90.00
#
_symmetry.space_group_name_H-M   'P 1'
#
loop_
_entity.id
_entity.type
_entity.pdbx_description
1 polymer ?
#
loop_
_entity_poly.entity_id
_entity_poly.type
_entity_poly.pdbx_seq_one_letter_code
_entity_poly.pdbx_strand_id
1 'polypeptide(L)'
;QFDWTEEVPKNIRPKNWKPSAHSIIATIFKKGKEGNQNLDTWDTDIDFVITNDEFKTQTVVVPHGNRFLIMANKFFVARNQPKGKEEGTTVNLMVCEPSLSTFIPVQMPAEATDLKHHGFTVVDTSEGQVFLQINHEGDGAVWGHLYMSDASGFRYSLSLRENRRNDDGTCDFAKFEGMQGIYVANFYDS
;
A
#
# COMPACT_ATOMS: atom_id res chain seq x y z
N GLN A 1 4.01 -0.98 15.14
CA GLN A 1 4.30 0.32 14.54
C GLN A 1 3.00 1.10 14.45
N PHE A 2 2.97 2.35 14.96
CA PHE A 2 1.79 3.19 14.93
C PHE A 2 2.05 4.38 14.01
N ASP A 3 1.15 4.60 13.07
CA ASP A 3 1.09 5.83 12.30
C ASP A 3 -0.18 6.59 12.69
N TRP A 4 0.01 7.85 13.04
CA TRP A 4 -1.06 8.70 13.55
C TRP A 4 -1.49 9.69 12.48
N THR A 5 -2.80 9.79 12.26
CA THR A 5 -3.39 10.90 11.50
C THR A 5 -4.39 11.61 12.38
N GLU A 6 -4.32 12.92 12.43
CA GLU A 6 -5.24 13.72 13.25
C GLU A 6 -6.66 13.71 12.68
N GLU A 7 -6.80 13.54 11.37
CA GLU A 7 -8.10 13.58 10.72
C GLU A 7 -8.19 12.60 9.54
N VAL A 8 -9.18 11.74 9.58
CA VAL A 8 -9.53 10.88 8.46
C VAL A 8 -10.54 11.62 7.57
N PRO A 9 -10.29 11.78 6.27
CA PRO A 9 -11.22 12.45 5.37
C PRO A 9 -12.63 11.86 5.45
N LYS A 10 -13.65 12.72 5.58
CA LYS A 10 -15.04 12.33 5.82
C LYS A 10 -15.66 11.47 4.71
N ASN A 11 -15.10 11.51 3.53
CA ASN A 11 -15.55 10.79 2.34
C ASN A 11 -14.88 9.42 2.18
N ILE A 12 -13.90 9.06 3.03
CA ILE A 12 -13.25 7.75 3.02
C ILE A 12 -13.58 7.04 4.33
N ARG A 13 -14.65 6.24 4.33
CA ARG A 13 -15.14 5.60 5.55
C ARG A 13 -15.47 4.14 5.30
N PRO A 14 -14.88 3.21 6.05
CA PRO A 14 -15.34 1.83 6.06
C PRO A 14 -16.81 1.75 6.51
N LYS A 15 -17.53 0.77 6.00
CA LYS A 15 -18.98 0.60 6.17
C LYS A 15 -19.45 0.63 7.64
N ASN A 16 -18.64 0.13 8.55
CA ASN A 16 -18.96 0.01 9.97
C ASN A 16 -18.29 1.09 10.85
N TRP A 17 -17.65 2.06 10.23
CA TRP A 17 -16.93 3.07 10.97
C TRP A 17 -17.77 4.34 11.16
N LYS A 18 -17.83 4.81 12.39
CA LYS A 18 -18.44 6.09 12.75
C LYS A 18 -17.33 7.03 13.20
N PRO A 19 -16.94 8.02 12.39
CA PRO A 19 -15.90 8.95 12.79
C PRO A 19 -16.34 9.84 13.94
N SER A 20 -15.44 10.09 14.85
CA SER A 20 -15.48 11.24 15.75
C SER A 20 -14.50 12.32 15.25
N ALA A 21 -14.45 13.46 15.91
CA ALA A 21 -13.51 14.54 15.58
C ALA A 21 -12.02 14.12 15.70
N HIS A 22 -11.74 13.00 16.37
CA HIS A 22 -10.40 12.50 16.68
C HIS A 22 -10.26 11.01 16.38
N SER A 23 -10.59 10.60 15.15
CA SER A 23 -10.38 9.22 14.73
C SER A 23 -8.90 8.98 14.46
N ILE A 24 -8.40 7.87 15.00
CA ILE A 24 -7.02 7.43 14.80
C ILE A 24 -7.03 6.15 13.98
N ILE A 25 -6.13 6.05 13.02
CA ILE A 25 -5.87 4.83 12.26
C ILE A 25 -4.49 4.31 12.59
N ALA A 26 -4.35 3.00 12.63
CA ALA A 26 -3.08 2.35 12.95
C ALA A 26 -3.00 0.95 12.35
N THR A 27 -1.78 0.44 12.26
CA THR A 27 -1.52 -0.99 12.12
C THR A 27 -1.11 -1.54 13.47
N ILE A 28 -1.76 -2.59 13.95
CA ILE A 28 -1.51 -3.16 15.27
C ILE A 28 -1.32 -4.67 15.19
N PHE A 29 -0.52 -5.22 16.11
CA PHE A 29 -0.45 -6.66 16.28
C PHE A 29 -1.76 -7.23 16.81
N LYS A 30 -2.13 -8.40 16.33
CA LYS A 30 -3.24 -9.17 16.90
C LYS A 30 -2.96 -9.51 18.34
N LYS A 31 -4.03 -9.58 19.15
CA LYS A 31 -3.94 -9.89 20.56
C LYS A 31 -3.17 -11.21 20.79
N GLY A 32 -2.19 -11.19 21.67
CA GLY A 32 -1.33 -12.34 21.98
C GLY A 32 -0.17 -12.55 20.99
N LYS A 33 0.03 -11.61 20.05
CA LYS A 33 1.13 -11.60 19.08
C LYS A 33 2.06 -10.41 19.26
N GLU A 34 1.81 -9.61 20.30
CA GLU A 34 2.59 -8.42 20.62
C GLU A 34 4.04 -8.81 20.91
N GLY A 35 4.97 -8.09 20.32
CA GLY A 35 6.40 -8.32 20.51
C GLY A 35 6.96 -9.54 19.77
N ASN A 36 6.16 -10.25 18.98
CA ASN A 36 6.67 -11.29 18.13
C ASN A 36 7.48 -10.67 16.98
N GLN A 37 8.80 -10.70 17.12
CA GLN A 37 9.74 -10.20 16.10
C GLN A 37 10.12 -11.29 15.08
N ASN A 38 9.42 -12.40 15.06
CA ASN A 38 9.64 -13.40 14.03
C ASN A 38 9.12 -12.87 12.70
N LEU A 39 10.04 -12.53 11.80
CA LEU A 39 9.76 -11.95 10.50
C LEU A 39 8.82 -12.84 9.65
N ASP A 40 8.83 -14.16 9.85
CA ASP A 40 8.00 -15.10 9.10
C ASP A 40 6.51 -15.02 9.47
N THR A 41 6.16 -14.54 10.66
CA THR A 41 4.78 -14.40 11.12
C THR A 41 4.32 -12.94 11.19
N TRP A 42 5.24 -12.01 11.09
CA TRP A 42 4.98 -10.57 11.18
C TRP A 42 3.95 -10.11 10.15
N ASP A 43 3.98 -10.71 8.99
CA ASP A 43 3.14 -10.33 7.87
C ASP A 43 1.65 -10.62 8.07
N THR A 44 1.30 -11.62 8.86
CA THR A 44 -0.08 -12.07 9.04
C THR A 44 -0.67 -11.73 10.40
N ASP A 45 0.18 -11.31 11.35
CA ASP A 45 -0.20 -11.03 12.72
C ASP A 45 -0.51 -9.54 12.99
N ILE A 46 -0.62 -8.74 11.94
CA ILE A 46 -0.93 -7.31 12.00
C ILE A 46 -2.28 -7.05 11.31
N ASP A 47 -3.09 -6.18 11.91
CA ASP A 47 -4.35 -5.71 11.35
C ASP A 47 -4.33 -4.18 11.21
N PHE A 48 -4.95 -3.67 10.14
CA PHE A 48 -5.25 -2.25 10.01
C PHE A 48 -6.55 -1.93 10.71
N VAL A 49 -6.50 -1.02 11.66
CA VAL A 49 -7.61 -0.69 12.57
C VAL A 49 -7.91 0.80 12.61
N ILE A 50 -9.13 1.12 13.02
CA ILE A 50 -9.58 2.47 13.36
C ILE A 50 -10.10 2.49 14.79
N THR A 51 -9.81 3.56 15.52
CA THR A 51 -10.35 3.86 16.83
C THR A 51 -10.86 5.29 16.92
N ASN A 52 -11.85 5.52 17.78
CA ASN A 52 -12.41 6.85 18.07
C ASN A 52 -12.23 7.26 19.55
N ASP A 53 -11.58 6.42 20.33
CA ASP A 53 -11.50 6.55 21.80
C ASP A 53 -10.11 6.22 22.35
N GLU A 54 -9.08 6.58 21.58
CA GLU A 54 -7.67 6.41 22.00
C GLU A 54 -7.32 4.93 22.28
N PHE A 55 -7.79 4.03 21.45
CA PHE A 55 -7.58 2.58 21.54
C PHE A 55 -8.24 1.87 22.74
N LYS A 56 -9.20 2.49 23.43
CA LYS A 56 -10.05 1.78 24.37
C LYS A 56 -10.91 0.74 23.66
N THR A 57 -11.43 1.12 22.49
CA THR A 57 -12.04 0.20 21.53
C THR A 57 -11.43 0.41 20.14
N GLN A 58 -11.42 -0.65 19.33
CA GLN A 58 -10.89 -0.59 17.98
C GLN A 58 -11.71 -1.45 17.02
N THR A 59 -11.79 -1.01 15.78
CA THR A 59 -12.46 -1.75 14.71
C THR A 59 -11.41 -2.18 13.68
N VAL A 60 -11.32 -3.50 13.44
CA VAL A 60 -10.51 -4.03 12.35
C VAL A 60 -11.18 -3.68 11.03
N VAL A 61 -10.47 -2.95 10.18
CA VAL A 61 -10.96 -2.49 8.87
C VAL A 61 -10.42 -3.38 7.75
N VAL A 62 -9.12 -3.65 7.78
CA VAL A 62 -8.47 -4.59 6.85
C VAL A 62 -7.69 -5.62 7.67
N PRO A 63 -8.20 -6.85 7.79
CA PRO A 63 -7.45 -7.94 8.40
C PRO A 63 -6.16 -8.21 7.62
N HIS A 64 -5.07 -8.44 8.33
CA HIS A 64 -3.72 -8.60 7.78
C HIS A 64 -3.20 -7.36 7.03
N GLY A 65 -3.74 -6.16 7.31
CA GLY A 65 -3.26 -4.90 6.77
C GLY A 65 -1.98 -4.47 7.50
N ASN A 66 -0.85 -4.58 6.81
CA ASN A 66 0.47 -4.36 7.42
C ASN A 66 0.96 -2.92 7.24
N ARG A 67 0.75 -2.33 6.09
CA ARG A 67 1.16 -0.96 5.78
C ARG A 67 0.01 -0.19 5.17
N PHE A 68 -0.05 1.09 5.46
CA PHE A 68 -1.02 1.96 4.83
C PHE A 68 -0.42 3.30 4.41
N LEU A 69 -1.10 3.93 3.49
CA LEU A 69 -0.73 5.23 2.95
C LEU A 69 -2.00 6.01 2.62
N ILE A 70 -2.00 7.29 2.95
CA ILE A 70 -3.09 8.20 2.62
C ILE A 70 -2.60 9.15 1.54
N MET A 71 -3.26 9.15 0.40
CA MET A 71 -2.85 9.94 -0.74
C MET A 71 -4.04 10.37 -1.58
N ALA A 72 -4.00 11.58 -2.11
CA ALA A 72 -5.04 12.10 -2.99
C ALA A 72 -6.47 11.81 -2.48
N ASN A 73 -6.66 11.92 -1.16
CA ASN A 73 -7.94 11.65 -0.48
C ASN A 73 -8.39 10.16 -0.53
N LYS A 74 -7.46 9.22 -0.70
CA LYS A 74 -7.70 7.78 -0.69
C LYS A 74 -6.82 7.10 0.34
N PHE A 75 -7.30 5.98 0.87
CA PHE A 75 -6.51 5.05 1.67
C PHE A 75 -6.03 3.90 0.82
N PHE A 76 -4.74 3.62 0.89
CA PHE A 76 -4.13 2.40 0.35
C PHE A 76 -3.64 1.55 1.52
N VAL A 77 -3.97 0.29 1.51
CA VAL A 77 -3.53 -0.67 2.54
C VAL A 77 -2.92 -1.89 1.87
N ALA A 78 -1.69 -2.19 2.21
CA ALA A 78 -1.05 -3.44 1.82
C ALA A 78 -1.57 -4.56 2.73
N ARG A 79 -2.36 -5.47 2.17
CA ARG A 79 -2.93 -6.61 2.86
C ARG A 79 -2.14 -7.86 2.53
N ASN A 80 -1.61 -8.51 3.55
CA ASN A 80 -0.90 -9.77 3.40
C ASN A 80 -1.87 -10.94 3.33
N GLN A 81 -1.66 -11.83 2.37
CA GLN A 81 -2.42 -13.07 2.25
C GLN A 81 -1.47 -14.26 2.37
N PRO A 82 -1.61 -15.11 3.38
CA PRO A 82 -0.85 -16.34 3.43
C PRO A 82 -1.27 -17.25 2.26
N LYS A 83 -0.30 -17.60 1.43
CA LYS A 83 -0.44 -18.73 0.51
C LYS A 83 0.03 -19.95 1.27
N GLY A 84 -0.62 -20.96 1.51
CA GLY A 84 -0.24 -22.20 2.18
C GLY A 84 1.17 -22.26 2.83
N LYS A 85 1.48 -23.29 3.56
CA LYS A 85 2.72 -23.35 4.37
C LYS A 85 4.03 -23.33 3.57
N GLU A 86 4.00 -23.59 2.27
CA GLU A 86 5.20 -23.71 1.41
C GLU A 86 5.35 -22.56 0.40
N GLU A 87 4.32 -21.74 0.19
CA GLU A 87 4.30 -20.74 -0.89
C GLU A 87 4.53 -19.28 -0.43
N GLY A 88 4.75 -19.08 0.86
CA GLY A 88 4.99 -17.72 1.40
C GLY A 88 3.74 -16.85 1.49
N THR A 89 3.94 -15.55 1.51
CA THR A 89 2.89 -14.53 1.65
C THR A 89 2.84 -13.67 0.40
N THR A 90 1.65 -13.49 -0.16
CA THR A 90 1.42 -12.47 -1.20
C THR A 90 0.81 -11.21 -0.62
N VAL A 91 1.03 -10.11 -1.28
CA VAL A 91 0.46 -8.81 -0.89
C VAL A 91 -0.59 -8.39 -1.89
N ASN A 92 -1.78 -8.07 -1.40
CA ASN A 92 -2.81 -7.37 -2.16
C ASN A 92 -2.85 -5.91 -1.72
N LEU A 93 -2.66 -5.02 -2.67
CA LEU A 93 -2.91 -3.61 -2.41
C LEU A 93 -4.42 -3.37 -2.39
N MET A 94 -4.91 -2.82 -1.29
CA MET A 94 -6.31 -2.47 -1.10
C MET A 94 -6.47 -0.97 -1.22
N VAL A 95 -7.56 -0.52 -1.84
CA VAL A 95 -7.91 0.91 -1.91
C VAL A 95 -9.31 1.14 -1.39
N CYS A 96 -9.49 2.26 -0.72
CA CYS A 96 -10.80 2.78 -0.36
C CYS A 96 -11.02 4.12 -1.08
N GLU A 97 -11.98 4.15 -1.99
CA GLU A 97 -12.41 5.37 -2.65
C GLU A 97 -13.42 6.15 -1.81
N PRO A 98 -13.54 7.47 -2.01
CA PRO A 98 -14.52 8.28 -1.28
C PRO A 98 -15.97 7.83 -1.45
N SER A 99 -16.30 7.24 -2.60
CA SER A 99 -17.64 6.72 -2.91
C SER A 99 -17.91 5.33 -2.33
N LEU A 100 -16.86 4.60 -1.97
CA LEU A 100 -16.93 3.24 -1.44
C LEU A 100 -16.75 3.25 0.08
N SER A 101 -17.61 2.54 0.77
CA SER A 101 -17.53 2.41 2.23
C SER A 101 -16.66 1.22 2.67
N THR A 102 -15.96 0.58 1.73
CA THR A 102 -15.16 -0.63 1.97
C THR A 102 -13.85 -0.58 1.19
N PHE A 103 -12.82 -1.24 1.72
CA PHE A 103 -11.58 -1.47 1.00
C PHE A 103 -11.76 -2.58 -0.04
N ILE A 104 -11.34 -2.32 -1.26
CA ILE A 104 -11.36 -3.27 -2.36
C ILE A 104 -9.93 -3.51 -2.87
N PRO A 105 -9.60 -4.73 -3.35
CA PRO A 105 -8.31 -4.98 -3.96
C PRO A 105 -8.18 -4.17 -5.25
N VAL A 106 -7.00 -3.58 -5.48
CA VAL A 106 -6.71 -2.90 -6.75
C VAL A 106 -6.62 -3.93 -7.88
N GLN A 107 -6.89 -3.48 -9.09
CA GLN A 107 -6.79 -4.30 -10.30
C GLN A 107 -5.44 -4.07 -10.96
N MET A 108 -4.55 -5.07 -10.80
CA MET A 108 -3.24 -5.08 -11.45
C MET A 108 -3.32 -5.82 -12.80
N PRO A 109 -2.42 -5.49 -13.75
CA PRO A 109 -2.21 -6.30 -14.94
C PRO A 109 -1.79 -7.75 -14.59
N ALA A 110 -2.03 -8.69 -15.49
CA ALA A 110 -1.78 -10.11 -15.23
C ALA A 110 -0.32 -10.42 -14.85
N GLU A 111 0.63 -9.67 -15.39
CA GLU A 111 2.06 -9.80 -15.08
C GLU A 111 2.44 -9.28 -13.68
N ALA A 112 1.54 -8.56 -12.99
CA ALA A 112 1.80 -7.93 -11.69
C ALA A 112 0.85 -8.40 -10.59
N THR A 113 0.29 -9.60 -10.69
CA THR A 113 -0.69 -10.12 -9.73
C THR A 113 -0.08 -10.75 -8.49
N ASP A 114 1.20 -11.13 -8.53
CA ASP A 114 1.91 -11.80 -7.45
C ASP A 114 2.87 -10.83 -6.74
N LEU A 115 2.31 -9.87 -6.02
CA LEU A 115 3.10 -8.90 -5.25
C LEU A 115 3.73 -9.58 -4.04
N LYS A 116 5.04 -9.45 -3.90
CA LYS A 116 5.79 -9.90 -2.73
C LYS A 116 5.85 -8.79 -1.67
N HIS A 117 6.09 -9.17 -0.42
CA HIS A 117 6.05 -8.27 0.74
C HIS A 117 6.97 -7.03 0.61
N HIS A 118 8.18 -7.19 0.13
CA HIS A 118 9.09 -6.07 -0.16
C HIS A 118 9.20 -5.76 -1.65
N GLY A 119 8.30 -6.30 -2.45
CA GLY A 119 8.36 -6.26 -3.91
C GLY A 119 7.79 -5.00 -4.54
N PHE A 120 7.24 -4.05 -3.77
CA PHE A 120 6.68 -2.84 -4.36
C PHE A 120 7.00 -1.59 -3.55
N THR A 121 7.11 -0.47 -4.24
CA THR A 121 7.31 0.87 -3.68
C THR A 121 6.28 1.82 -4.31
N VAL A 122 5.62 2.61 -3.49
CA VAL A 122 4.82 3.74 -3.98
C VAL A 122 5.76 4.89 -4.24
N VAL A 123 5.82 5.35 -5.47
CA VAL A 123 6.86 6.28 -5.93
C VAL A 123 6.37 7.71 -5.94
N ASP A 124 5.17 7.95 -6.49
CA ASP A 124 4.55 9.29 -6.53
C ASP A 124 3.03 9.23 -6.61
N THR A 125 2.38 10.34 -6.21
CA THR A 125 0.93 10.49 -6.21
C THR A 125 0.47 11.92 -6.36
N SER A 126 1.40 12.80 -6.65
CA SER A 126 1.17 14.25 -6.64
C SER A 126 0.17 14.73 -7.69
N GLU A 127 -0.10 13.93 -8.74
CA GLU A 127 -0.98 14.30 -9.87
C GLU A 127 -2.33 13.57 -9.86
N GLY A 128 -2.74 13.03 -8.70
CA GLY A 128 -4.01 12.31 -8.57
C GLY A 128 -3.99 10.88 -9.10
N GLN A 129 -2.84 10.42 -9.59
CA GLN A 129 -2.56 9.04 -9.96
C GLN A 129 -1.55 8.46 -8.99
N VAL A 130 -1.48 7.15 -8.90
CA VAL A 130 -0.52 6.43 -8.06
C VAL A 130 0.48 5.74 -8.95
N PHE A 131 1.76 6.02 -8.73
CA PHE A 131 2.85 5.30 -9.37
C PHE A 131 3.40 4.26 -8.40
N LEU A 132 3.40 3.00 -8.85
CA LEU A 132 3.97 1.87 -8.12
C LEU A 132 5.13 1.30 -8.91
N GLN A 133 6.28 1.15 -8.26
CA GLN A 133 7.31 0.30 -8.81
C GLN A 133 7.21 -1.10 -8.19
N ILE A 134 7.18 -2.12 -9.03
CA ILE A 134 7.10 -3.53 -8.62
C ILE A 134 8.35 -4.25 -9.07
N ASN A 135 9.01 -4.88 -8.10
CA ASN A 135 10.11 -5.78 -8.33
C ASN A 135 9.57 -7.20 -8.55
N HIS A 136 9.74 -7.71 -9.76
CA HIS A 136 9.32 -9.06 -10.12
C HIS A 136 10.39 -10.12 -9.89
N GLU A 137 11.66 -9.72 -9.76
CA GLU A 137 12.80 -10.63 -9.66
C GLU A 137 13.06 -11.09 -8.22
N GLY A 138 12.59 -10.34 -7.23
CA GLY A 138 12.80 -10.64 -5.82
C GLY A 138 13.87 -9.74 -5.16
N ASP A 139 14.30 -10.14 -3.97
CA ASP A 139 15.23 -9.33 -3.18
C ASP A 139 16.59 -9.18 -3.90
N GLY A 140 17.15 -7.97 -3.83
CA GLY A 140 18.42 -7.62 -4.48
C GLY A 140 18.32 -7.25 -5.95
N ALA A 141 17.14 -7.24 -6.55
CA ALA A 141 16.99 -6.76 -7.92
C ALA A 141 17.24 -5.26 -8.01
N VAL A 142 18.01 -4.86 -9.00
CA VAL A 142 18.40 -3.46 -9.25
C VAL A 142 17.40 -2.72 -10.16
N TRP A 143 16.32 -3.38 -10.56
CA TRP A 143 15.27 -2.82 -11.39
C TRP A 143 13.88 -3.38 -11.01
N GLY A 144 12.85 -2.69 -11.44
CA GLY A 144 11.46 -3.10 -11.34
C GLY A 144 10.63 -2.46 -12.43
N HIS A 145 9.40 -2.89 -12.58
CA HIS A 145 8.47 -2.28 -13.53
C HIS A 145 7.65 -1.19 -12.85
N LEU A 146 7.47 -0.08 -13.53
CA LEU A 146 6.67 1.04 -13.06
C LEU A 146 5.24 0.90 -13.60
N TYR A 147 4.27 0.93 -12.70
CA TYR A 147 2.85 0.90 -12.99
C TYR A 147 2.20 2.19 -12.56
N MET A 148 1.23 2.64 -13.36
CA MET A 148 0.47 3.86 -13.11
C MET A 148 -1.01 3.51 -12.93
N SER A 149 -1.65 4.09 -11.92
CA SER A 149 -3.08 3.94 -11.72
C SER A 149 -3.88 4.87 -12.62
N ASP A 150 -5.17 4.54 -12.79
CA ASP A 150 -6.17 5.52 -13.21
C ASP A 150 -6.40 6.57 -12.10
N ALA A 151 -7.21 7.59 -12.38
CA ALA A 151 -7.55 8.64 -11.41
C ALA A 151 -8.29 8.10 -10.16
N SER A 152 -8.89 6.93 -10.24
CA SER A 152 -9.51 6.28 -9.09
C SER A 152 -8.51 5.60 -8.15
N GLY A 153 -7.29 5.33 -8.59
CA GLY A 153 -6.28 4.56 -7.88
C GLY A 153 -6.59 3.06 -7.86
N PHE A 154 -7.57 2.63 -8.64
CA PHE A 154 -8.05 1.25 -8.61
C PHE A 154 -7.45 0.37 -9.70
N ARG A 155 -7.36 0.87 -10.94
CA ARG A 155 -6.82 0.11 -12.07
C ARG A 155 -5.42 0.59 -12.40
N TYR A 156 -4.51 -0.37 -12.57
CA TYR A 156 -3.12 -0.11 -12.92
C TYR A 156 -2.78 -0.62 -14.30
N SER A 157 -1.89 0.10 -14.97
CA SER A 157 -1.30 -0.29 -16.25
C SER A 157 0.20 -0.13 -16.19
N LEU A 158 0.93 -0.93 -16.97
CA LEU A 158 2.37 -0.83 -17.09
C LEU A 158 2.73 0.50 -17.76
N SER A 159 3.59 1.29 -17.12
CA SER A 159 4.06 2.58 -17.61
C SER A 159 5.49 2.53 -18.13
N LEU A 160 6.40 1.90 -17.38
CA LEU A 160 7.80 1.78 -17.75
C LEU A 160 8.36 0.42 -17.32
N ARG A 161 9.06 -0.27 -18.21
CA ARG A 161 9.80 -1.49 -17.88
C ARG A 161 11.18 -1.15 -17.34
N GLU A 162 11.69 -2.05 -16.48
CA GLU A 162 13.08 -2.06 -16.06
C GLU A 162 13.58 -0.73 -15.46
N ASN A 163 12.69 0.00 -14.77
CA ASN A 163 13.05 1.19 -14.03
C ASN A 163 14.07 0.84 -12.95
N ARG A 164 15.16 1.59 -12.90
CA ARG A 164 16.23 1.37 -11.93
C ARG A 164 15.76 1.57 -10.50
N ARG A 165 16.26 0.69 -9.60
CA ARG A 165 16.02 0.78 -8.16
C ARG A 165 17.28 0.38 -7.38
N ASN A 166 17.35 0.81 -6.14
CA ASN A 166 18.35 0.38 -5.18
C ASN A 166 17.80 -0.74 -4.27
N ASP A 167 18.67 -1.40 -3.52
CA ASP A 167 18.32 -2.48 -2.59
C ASP A 167 17.34 -2.03 -1.48
N ASP A 168 17.38 -0.75 -1.10
CA ASP A 168 16.47 -0.15 -0.12
C ASP A 168 15.06 0.14 -0.68
N GLY A 169 14.84 -0.13 -1.97
CA GLY A 169 13.58 0.14 -2.66
C GLY A 169 13.44 1.55 -3.22
N THR A 170 14.46 2.40 -3.09
CA THR A 170 14.47 3.72 -3.73
C THR A 170 14.55 3.54 -5.25
N CYS A 171 13.67 4.23 -5.97
CA CYS A 171 13.53 4.14 -7.42
C CYS A 171 14.03 5.40 -8.10
N ASP A 172 14.71 5.24 -9.23
CA ASP A 172 15.10 6.36 -10.08
C ASP A 172 13.88 6.86 -10.87
N PHE A 173 13.04 7.61 -10.19
CA PHE A 173 11.84 8.22 -10.71
C PHE A 173 11.59 9.54 -9.98
N ALA A 174 11.49 10.61 -10.72
CA ALA A 174 11.25 11.93 -10.14
C ALA A 174 10.29 12.75 -11.00
N LYS A 175 9.40 13.47 -10.35
CA LYS A 175 8.59 14.49 -11.01
C LYS A 175 9.46 15.66 -11.42
N PHE A 176 9.27 16.15 -12.63
CA PHE A 176 9.90 17.39 -13.07
C PHE A 176 9.15 18.58 -12.48
N GLU A 177 9.80 19.29 -11.56
CA GLU A 177 9.16 20.41 -10.88
C GLU A 177 8.80 21.54 -11.84
N GLY A 178 7.61 22.08 -11.68
CA GLY A 178 7.07 23.17 -12.50
C GLY A 178 6.42 22.73 -13.81
N MET A 179 6.42 21.43 -14.13
CA MET A 179 5.72 20.89 -15.29
C MET A 179 4.77 19.77 -14.88
N GLN A 180 3.50 19.94 -15.16
CA GLN A 180 2.47 18.95 -14.83
C GLN A 180 2.58 17.73 -15.74
N GLY A 181 2.49 16.52 -15.19
CA GLY A 181 2.51 15.26 -15.95
C GLY A 181 3.86 14.87 -16.55
N ILE A 182 4.95 15.56 -16.20
CA ILE A 182 6.29 15.24 -16.70
C ILE A 182 7.12 14.61 -15.58
N TYR A 183 7.66 13.42 -15.88
CA TYR A 183 8.52 12.63 -14.99
C TYR A 183 9.81 12.24 -15.70
N VAL A 184 10.85 12.08 -14.94
CA VAL A 184 12.17 11.59 -15.36
C VAL A 184 12.43 10.27 -14.66
N ALA A 185 12.87 9.29 -15.41
CA ALA A 185 13.20 7.96 -14.91
C ALA A 185 14.41 7.39 -15.63
N ASN A 186 15.25 6.64 -14.91
CA ASN A 186 16.28 5.80 -15.50
C ASN A 186 15.77 4.37 -15.64
N PHE A 187 16.14 3.73 -16.73
CA PHE A 187 15.80 2.32 -16.99
C PHE A 187 17.02 1.59 -17.59
N TYR A 188 17.00 0.28 -17.46
CA TYR A 188 17.98 -0.59 -18.12
C TYR A 188 17.54 -0.89 -19.55
N ASP A 189 18.46 -0.74 -20.47
CA ASP A 189 18.28 -1.14 -21.88
C ASP A 189 18.82 -2.57 -22.03
N SER A 190 17.91 -3.53 -22.16
CA SER A 190 18.20 -4.97 -22.23
C SER A 190 18.25 -5.49 -23.67
#